data_fee60ccf5dbc6b3dc57ae39f74090162
#
_entry.id   fee60ccf5dbc6b3dc57ae39f74090162
#
_cell.length_a   1.000
_cell.length_b   1.000
_cell.length_c   1.000
_cell.angle_alpha   90.00
_cell.angle_beta   90.00
_cell.angle_gamma   90.00
#
_symmetry.space_group_name_H-M   'P 1'
#
loop_
_entity.id
_entity.type
_entity.pdbx_description
1 polymer ?
#
loop_
_entity_poly.entity_id
_entity_poly.type
_entity_poly.pdbx_seq_one_letter_code
_entity_poly.pdbx_strand_id
1 'polypeptide(L)'
;MIDEVLFLRHGRTAYNLARRLQGQIDIPLDIVGRWQADQSAYELAKTYYWAKVAHLAEHNDQLAQPAYGNAHLADVDEINNAPAAARRMLVVSSDLFRAQQTAHAFADLMGLDVELDPRLRERSFGEWEGMTREEICEHYADDYHSWRAHTGGETKHGVESRIHTGRRGAEAVRDIVAKHHDETMPTTLLPVSYTHLTLPTIR
;
A
#
# COMPACT_ATOMS: atom_id res chain seq x y z
N MET A 1 16.26 10.48 5.29
CA MET A 1 15.01 10.90 5.98
C MET A 1 13.83 10.40 5.17
N ILE A 2 12.79 9.78 5.80
CA ILE A 2 11.53 9.51 5.09
C ILE A 2 10.79 10.84 4.99
N ASP A 3 10.63 11.32 3.78
CA ASP A 3 10.06 12.63 3.45
C ASP A 3 8.72 12.50 2.70
N GLU A 4 8.40 11.29 2.26
CA GLU A 4 7.16 10.99 1.56
C GLU A 4 6.57 9.65 2.02
N VAL A 5 5.25 9.60 2.20
CA VAL A 5 4.51 8.35 2.49
C VAL A 5 3.34 8.25 1.51
N LEU A 6 3.36 7.21 0.67
CA LEU A 6 2.32 6.94 -0.33
C LEU A 6 1.53 5.70 0.06
N PHE A 7 0.27 5.86 0.43
CA PHE A 7 -0.61 4.73 0.75
C PHE A 7 -1.21 4.14 -0.51
N LEU A 8 -0.97 2.85 -0.74
CA LEU A 8 -1.58 2.10 -1.83
C LEU A 8 -2.67 1.18 -1.29
N ARG A 9 -3.87 1.29 -1.87
CA ARG A 9 -4.94 0.35 -1.57
C ARG A 9 -4.79 -0.91 -2.41
N HIS A 10 -5.06 -2.08 -1.80
CA HIS A 10 -5.09 -3.35 -2.54
C HIS A 10 -6.14 -3.35 -3.66
N GLY A 11 -5.89 -4.12 -4.72
CA GLY A 11 -6.81 -4.34 -5.83
C GLY A 11 -8.10 -5.04 -5.43
N ARG A 12 -9.04 -5.18 -6.36
CA ARG A 12 -10.34 -5.80 -6.13
C ARG A 12 -10.22 -7.29 -5.75
N THR A 13 -11.11 -7.73 -4.86
CA THR A 13 -11.30 -9.14 -4.50
C THR A 13 -12.71 -9.59 -4.84
N ALA A 14 -12.98 -10.89 -4.80
CA ALA A 14 -14.34 -11.44 -4.96
C ALA A 14 -15.31 -10.87 -3.91
N TYR A 15 -14.85 -10.58 -2.69
CA TYR A 15 -15.68 -9.98 -1.64
C TYR A 15 -16.00 -8.51 -1.91
N ASN A 16 -15.07 -7.75 -2.50
CA ASN A 16 -15.40 -6.40 -2.95
C ASN A 16 -16.49 -6.41 -4.02
N LEU A 17 -16.41 -7.35 -4.97
CA LEU A 17 -17.42 -7.54 -6.01
C LEU A 17 -18.78 -7.90 -5.40
N ALA A 18 -18.81 -8.83 -4.44
CA ALA A 18 -20.00 -9.27 -3.74
C ALA A 18 -20.48 -8.32 -2.62
N ARG A 19 -19.81 -7.18 -2.43
CA ARG A 19 -20.07 -6.19 -1.37
C ARG A 19 -20.06 -6.75 0.05
N ARG A 20 -19.25 -7.81 0.29
CA ARG A 20 -19.05 -8.42 1.59
C ARG A 20 -17.96 -7.70 2.38
N LEU A 21 -18.12 -7.60 3.69
CA LEU A 21 -17.07 -7.11 4.57
C LEU A 21 -15.94 -8.12 4.64
N GLN A 22 -14.74 -7.73 4.26
CA GLN A 22 -13.60 -8.63 4.23
C GLN A 22 -12.91 -8.72 5.59
N GLY A 23 -12.67 -7.55 6.20
CA GLY A 23 -11.90 -7.46 7.43
C GLY A 23 -10.55 -8.15 7.29
N GLN A 24 -10.30 -9.12 8.15
CA GLN A 24 -9.07 -9.89 8.18
C GLN A 24 -9.17 -11.29 7.56
N ILE A 25 -10.32 -11.62 6.95
CA ILE A 25 -10.41 -12.83 6.11
C ILE A 25 -9.40 -12.71 4.96
N ASP A 26 -8.57 -13.74 4.81
CA ASP A 26 -7.49 -13.74 3.82
C ASP A 26 -7.99 -14.23 2.46
N ILE A 27 -8.34 -13.27 1.60
CA ILE A 27 -8.90 -13.50 0.27
C ILE A 27 -7.95 -12.91 -0.76
N PRO A 28 -7.64 -13.64 -1.86
CA PRO A 28 -6.78 -13.14 -2.92
C PRO A 28 -7.46 -12.05 -3.76
N LEU A 29 -6.67 -11.35 -4.55
CA LEU A 29 -7.17 -10.51 -5.63
C LEU A 29 -7.88 -11.36 -6.68
N ASP A 30 -8.98 -10.85 -7.23
CA ASP A 30 -9.57 -11.42 -8.44
C ASP A 30 -8.78 -10.96 -9.70
N ILE A 31 -9.20 -11.43 -10.87
CA ILE A 31 -8.50 -11.11 -12.13
C ILE A 31 -8.45 -9.60 -12.39
N VAL A 32 -9.51 -8.87 -12.06
CA VAL A 32 -9.56 -7.40 -12.22
C VAL A 32 -8.69 -6.73 -11.17
N GLY A 33 -8.69 -7.24 -9.93
CA GLY A 33 -7.82 -6.72 -8.86
C GLY A 33 -6.35 -6.86 -9.17
N ARG A 34 -5.92 -7.97 -9.78
CA ARG A 34 -4.55 -8.15 -10.25
C ARG A 34 -4.20 -7.14 -11.33
N TRP A 35 -5.07 -6.99 -12.34
CA TRP A 35 -4.88 -5.96 -13.36
C TRP A 35 -4.80 -4.54 -12.76
N GLN A 36 -5.64 -4.22 -11.76
CA GLN A 36 -5.58 -2.93 -11.06
C GLN A 36 -4.24 -2.74 -10.33
N ALA A 37 -3.74 -3.79 -9.68
CA ALA A 37 -2.44 -3.76 -9.02
C ALA A 37 -1.31 -3.50 -10.02
N ASP A 38 -1.31 -4.19 -11.17
CA ASP A 38 -0.32 -4.02 -12.24
C ASP A 38 -0.36 -2.60 -12.83
N GLN A 39 -1.55 -2.04 -13.07
CA GLN A 39 -1.68 -0.66 -13.57
C GLN A 39 -1.15 0.37 -12.57
N SER A 40 -1.50 0.21 -11.29
CA SER A 40 -1.00 1.08 -10.22
C SER A 40 0.52 0.98 -10.08
N ALA A 41 1.05 -0.24 -10.16
CA ALA A 41 2.48 -0.50 -10.11
C ALA A 41 3.21 0.19 -11.27
N TYR A 42 2.70 0.07 -12.48
CA TYR A 42 3.27 0.70 -13.67
C TYR A 42 3.30 2.23 -13.56
N GLU A 43 2.21 2.85 -13.13
CA GLU A 43 2.16 4.32 -12.97
C GLU A 43 3.10 4.80 -11.86
N LEU A 44 3.19 4.08 -10.75
CA LEU A 44 4.15 4.38 -9.69
C LEU A 44 5.59 4.22 -10.19
N ALA A 45 5.91 3.10 -10.82
CA ALA A 45 7.25 2.84 -11.35
C ALA A 45 7.68 3.91 -12.35
N LYS A 46 6.78 4.33 -13.23
CA LYS A 46 7.02 5.43 -14.18
C LYS A 46 7.38 6.75 -13.48
N THR A 47 6.66 7.08 -12.40
CA THR A 47 6.96 8.30 -11.63
C THR A 47 8.36 8.25 -11.03
N TYR A 48 8.76 7.11 -10.45
CA TYR A 48 10.10 6.93 -9.88
C TYR A 48 11.19 6.81 -10.91
N TYR A 49 10.91 6.19 -12.06
CA TYR A 49 11.81 6.14 -13.19
C TYR A 49 12.20 7.56 -13.63
N TRP A 50 11.22 8.44 -13.86
CA TRP A 50 11.48 9.81 -14.26
C TRP A 50 12.19 10.64 -13.19
N ALA A 51 11.95 10.37 -11.91
CA ALA A 51 12.69 11.01 -10.83
C ALA A 51 14.18 10.61 -10.84
N LYS A 52 14.50 9.32 -11.11
CA LYS A 52 15.88 8.86 -11.31
C LYS A 52 16.53 9.52 -12.53
N VAL A 53 15.84 9.55 -13.65
CA VAL A 53 16.34 10.18 -14.89
C VAL A 53 16.62 11.66 -14.67
N ALA A 54 15.71 12.39 -14.03
CA ALA A 54 15.90 13.81 -13.72
C ALA A 54 17.14 14.02 -12.83
N HIS A 55 17.30 13.20 -11.78
CA HIS A 55 18.45 13.27 -10.90
C HIS A 55 19.78 13.01 -11.62
N LEU A 56 19.81 12.01 -12.51
CA LEU A 56 20.99 11.73 -13.34
C LEU A 56 21.32 12.88 -14.27
N ALA A 57 20.30 13.50 -14.88
CA ALA A 57 20.47 14.64 -15.76
C ALA A 57 21.02 15.88 -15.05
N GLU A 58 20.65 16.08 -13.77
CA GLU A 58 21.12 17.19 -12.94
C GLU A 58 22.56 17.01 -12.43
N HIS A 59 23.00 15.77 -12.25
CA HIS A 59 24.26 15.47 -11.56
C HIS A 59 25.33 14.84 -12.47
N ASN A 60 25.00 14.53 -13.72
CA ASN A 60 25.91 13.90 -14.67
C ASN A 60 26.01 14.70 -15.99
N ASP A 61 26.94 15.64 -16.08
CA ASP A 61 27.25 16.39 -17.30
C ASP A 61 27.75 15.51 -18.46
N GLN A 62 27.91 14.20 -18.22
CA GLN A 62 28.43 13.20 -19.16
C GLN A 62 27.44 12.10 -19.46
N LEU A 63 26.14 12.37 -19.50
CA LEU A 63 25.22 11.42 -20.12
C LEU A 63 25.68 11.21 -21.56
N ALA A 64 26.35 10.10 -21.79
CA ALA A 64 26.81 9.72 -23.13
C ALA A 64 25.62 9.75 -24.07
N GLN A 65 25.76 10.45 -25.20
CA GLN A 65 24.73 10.42 -26.22
C GLN A 65 24.46 8.96 -26.61
N PRO A 66 23.22 8.49 -26.57
CA PRO A 66 22.90 7.10 -26.85
C PRO A 66 23.44 6.71 -28.21
N ALA A 67 24.27 5.67 -28.25
CA ALA A 67 24.72 5.12 -29.53
C ALA A 67 23.51 4.55 -30.26
N TYR A 68 23.34 4.96 -31.50
CA TYR A 68 22.28 4.49 -32.39
C TYR A 68 22.23 2.96 -32.41
N GLY A 69 21.11 2.38 -32.00
CA GLY A 69 20.79 0.96 -32.19
C GLY A 69 20.52 0.13 -30.96
N ASN A 70 21.08 0.45 -29.79
CA ASN A 70 20.88 -0.29 -28.52
C ASN A 70 20.60 0.63 -27.33
N ALA A 71 20.14 1.84 -27.57
CA ALA A 71 19.89 2.85 -26.54
C ALA A 71 19.00 2.32 -25.41
N HIS A 72 17.97 1.56 -25.73
CA HIS A 72 17.05 1.00 -24.72
C HIS A 72 17.69 0.06 -23.70
N LEU A 73 18.66 -0.76 -24.09
CA LEU A 73 19.34 -1.68 -23.17
C LEU A 73 20.37 -0.95 -22.31
N ALA A 74 21.10 0.01 -22.91
CA ALA A 74 22.03 0.85 -22.18
C ALA A 74 21.32 1.72 -21.15
N ASP A 75 20.17 2.31 -21.51
CA ASP A 75 19.35 3.13 -20.60
C ASP A 75 18.83 2.33 -19.40
N VAL A 76 18.39 1.08 -19.62
CA VAL A 76 17.93 0.20 -18.53
C VAL A 76 19.08 -0.20 -17.61
N ASP A 77 20.23 -0.54 -18.15
CA ASP A 77 21.41 -0.88 -17.37
C ASP A 77 21.95 0.34 -16.61
N GLU A 78 21.97 1.52 -17.23
CA GLU A 78 22.38 2.76 -16.60
C GLU A 78 21.44 3.14 -15.43
N ILE A 79 20.14 2.99 -15.60
CA ILE A 79 19.14 3.23 -14.55
C ILE A 79 19.25 2.19 -13.41
N ASN A 80 19.44 0.91 -13.76
CA ASN A 80 19.63 -0.14 -12.77
C ASN A 80 20.94 0.00 -11.98
N ASN A 81 21.98 0.51 -12.64
CA ASN A 81 23.29 0.78 -12.06
C ASN A 81 23.44 2.22 -11.56
N ALA A 82 22.44 3.09 -11.78
CA ALA A 82 22.46 4.43 -11.20
C ALA A 82 22.64 4.33 -9.70
N PRO A 83 23.55 5.14 -9.11
CA PRO A 83 23.75 5.13 -7.68
C PRO A 83 22.37 5.24 -7.02
N ALA A 84 22.16 4.46 -5.97
CA ALA A 84 20.91 4.49 -5.18
C ALA A 84 20.57 5.90 -4.63
N ALA A 85 21.35 6.87 -4.98
CA ALA A 85 21.36 8.25 -4.52
C ALA A 85 20.15 9.09 -4.95
N ALA A 86 19.33 8.65 -5.93
CA ALA A 86 18.22 9.49 -6.35
C ALA A 86 17.09 9.52 -5.30
N ARG A 87 16.61 8.35 -4.90
CA ARG A 87 15.57 8.20 -3.88
C ARG A 87 15.44 6.73 -3.48
N ARG A 88 15.46 6.46 -2.19
CA ARG A 88 15.19 5.13 -1.65
C ARG A 88 13.70 4.89 -1.58
N MET A 89 13.29 3.66 -1.88
CA MET A 89 11.90 3.22 -1.70
C MET A 89 11.84 2.06 -0.72
N LEU A 90 10.89 2.13 0.18
CA LEU A 90 10.55 1.07 1.12
C LEU A 90 9.12 0.62 0.86
N VAL A 91 8.94 -0.64 0.50
CA VAL A 91 7.62 -1.23 0.31
C VAL A 91 7.26 -2.05 1.54
N VAL A 92 6.18 -1.67 2.19
CA VAL A 92 5.68 -2.37 3.37
C VAL A 92 4.23 -2.76 3.14
N SER A 93 3.87 -3.98 3.47
CA SER A 93 2.51 -4.50 3.28
C SER A 93 1.97 -5.10 4.56
N SER A 94 0.64 -5.11 4.71
CA SER A 94 0.04 -6.07 5.61
C SER A 94 0.29 -7.48 5.09
N ASP A 95 0.25 -8.45 5.98
CA ASP A 95 0.45 -9.87 5.65
C ASP A 95 -0.78 -10.54 5.03
N LEU A 96 -1.88 -9.79 4.77
CA LEU A 96 -3.03 -10.30 4.03
C LEU A 96 -2.67 -10.47 2.55
N PHE A 97 -3.02 -11.63 1.98
CA PHE A 97 -2.57 -12.05 0.66
C PHE A 97 -2.91 -11.03 -0.44
N ARG A 98 -4.12 -10.43 -0.43
CA ARG A 98 -4.50 -9.36 -1.37
C ARG A 98 -3.58 -8.13 -1.31
N ALA A 99 -3.12 -7.78 -0.11
CA ALA A 99 -2.21 -6.65 0.05
C ALA A 99 -0.81 -7.01 -0.43
N GLN A 100 -0.33 -8.22 -0.08
CA GLN A 100 0.95 -8.73 -0.59
C GLN A 100 0.96 -8.80 -2.12
N GLN A 101 -0.09 -9.37 -2.76
CA GLN A 101 -0.19 -9.41 -4.22
C GLN A 101 -0.11 -8.01 -4.85
N THR A 102 -0.73 -7.01 -4.21
CA THR A 102 -0.68 -5.63 -4.70
C THR A 102 0.71 -5.00 -4.49
N ALA A 103 1.35 -5.27 -3.35
CA ALA A 103 2.70 -4.78 -3.05
C ALA A 103 3.73 -5.37 -4.01
N HIS A 104 3.65 -6.69 -4.26
CA HIS A 104 4.56 -7.40 -5.16
C HIS A 104 4.42 -6.94 -6.61
N ALA A 105 3.22 -6.56 -7.08
CA ALA A 105 3.06 -5.99 -8.41
C ALA A 105 3.99 -4.79 -8.65
N PHE A 106 4.23 -3.96 -7.63
CA PHE A 106 5.16 -2.84 -7.70
C PHE A 106 6.60 -3.25 -7.33
N ALA A 107 6.77 -3.96 -6.23
CA ALA A 107 8.08 -4.31 -5.70
C ALA A 107 8.89 -5.16 -6.69
N ASP A 108 8.27 -6.18 -7.30
CA ASP A 108 8.92 -7.04 -8.27
C ASP A 108 9.34 -6.28 -9.53
N LEU A 109 8.49 -5.32 -9.98
CA LEU A 109 8.81 -4.46 -11.13
C LEU A 109 10.03 -3.55 -10.85
N MET A 110 10.22 -3.15 -9.59
CA MET A 110 11.30 -2.26 -9.17
C MET A 110 12.50 -2.99 -8.57
N GLY A 111 12.47 -4.32 -8.47
CA GLY A 111 13.53 -5.12 -7.83
C GLY A 111 13.67 -4.83 -6.32
N LEU A 112 12.55 -4.61 -5.62
CA LEU A 112 12.50 -4.26 -4.20
C LEU A 112 11.95 -5.42 -3.38
N ASP A 113 12.37 -5.51 -2.13
CA ASP A 113 11.77 -6.40 -1.15
C ASP A 113 10.49 -5.80 -0.54
N VAL A 114 9.56 -6.68 -0.14
CA VAL A 114 8.35 -6.30 0.59
C VAL A 114 8.51 -6.68 2.07
N GLU A 115 8.52 -5.67 2.94
CA GLU A 115 8.46 -5.89 4.39
C GLU A 115 7.00 -6.10 4.82
N LEU A 116 6.74 -7.11 5.67
CA LEU A 116 5.38 -7.40 6.16
C LEU A 116 5.20 -6.91 7.58
N ASP A 117 4.10 -6.20 7.84
CA ASP A 117 3.68 -5.78 9.17
C ASP A 117 2.18 -6.07 9.39
N PRO A 118 1.82 -7.03 10.27
CA PRO A 118 0.42 -7.36 10.54
C PRO A 118 -0.38 -6.19 11.13
N ARG A 119 0.27 -5.20 11.71
CA ARG A 119 -0.38 -3.98 12.22
C ARG A 119 -0.97 -3.11 11.09
N LEU A 120 -0.58 -3.37 9.83
CA LEU A 120 -1.15 -2.72 8.65
C LEU A 120 -2.39 -3.45 8.09
N ARG A 121 -2.85 -4.54 8.72
CA ARG A 121 -4.07 -5.22 8.29
C ARG A 121 -5.27 -4.27 8.34
N GLU A 122 -6.27 -4.59 7.50
CA GLU A 122 -7.61 -4.00 7.57
C GLU A 122 -8.19 -4.10 8.99
N ARG A 123 -9.12 -3.23 9.29
CA ARG A 123 -9.98 -3.31 10.46
C ARG A 123 -10.65 -4.69 10.51
N SER A 124 -10.57 -5.37 11.65
CA SER A 124 -11.37 -6.58 11.83
C SER A 124 -12.86 -6.21 11.97
N PHE A 125 -13.70 -6.98 11.29
CA PHE A 125 -15.15 -6.85 11.40
C PHE A 125 -15.77 -7.98 12.25
N GLY A 126 -14.93 -8.78 12.93
CA GLY A 126 -15.38 -9.82 13.84
C GLY A 126 -16.41 -10.75 13.20
N GLU A 127 -17.55 -10.97 13.88
CA GLU A 127 -18.65 -11.84 13.38
C GLU A 127 -19.28 -11.36 12.07
N TRP A 128 -19.08 -10.10 11.69
CA TRP A 128 -19.63 -9.53 10.45
C TRP A 128 -18.73 -9.78 9.22
N GLU A 129 -17.57 -10.37 9.43
CA GLU A 129 -16.69 -10.73 8.30
C GLU A 129 -17.38 -11.76 7.38
N GLY A 130 -17.32 -11.52 6.10
CA GLY A 130 -18.01 -12.33 5.07
C GLY A 130 -19.47 -11.96 4.81
N MET A 131 -20.09 -11.15 5.66
CA MET A 131 -21.49 -10.72 5.47
C MET A 131 -21.59 -9.49 4.57
N THR A 132 -22.69 -9.37 3.85
CA THR A 132 -23.08 -8.12 3.19
C THR A 132 -23.73 -7.17 4.22
N ARG A 133 -23.89 -5.90 3.84
CA ARG A 133 -24.57 -4.92 4.70
C ARG A 133 -26.04 -5.27 4.90
N GLU A 134 -26.66 -5.85 3.89
CA GLU A 134 -28.05 -6.31 3.90
C GLU A 134 -28.22 -7.47 4.87
N GLU A 135 -27.34 -8.47 4.82
CA GLU A 135 -27.32 -9.60 5.74
C GLU A 135 -27.11 -9.14 7.20
N ILE A 136 -26.19 -8.18 7.44
CA ILE A 136 -25.99 -7.62 8.78
C ILE A 136 -27.25 -6.88 9.26
N CYS A 137 -27.88 -6.10 8.39
CA CYS A 137 -29.10 -5.39 8.74
C CYS A 137 -30.26 -6.34 9.04
N GLU A 138 -30.36 -7.45 8.33
CA GLU A 138 -31.40 -8.47 8.54
C GLU A 138 -31.23 -9.19 9.89
N HIS A 139 -29.99 -9.55 10.24
CA HIS A 139 -29.72 -10.33 11.45
C HIS A 139 -29.48 -9.47 12.69
N TYR A 140 -29.02 -8.22 12.55
CA TYR A 140 -28.57 -7.35 13.62
C TYR A 140 -29.06 -5.90 13.43
N ALA A 141 -30.33 -5.69 13.13
CA ALA A 141 -30.90 -4.40 12.69
C ALA A 141 -30.49 -3.22 13.60
N ASP A 142 -30.68 -3.35 14.91
CA ASP A 142 -30.41 -2.27 15.88
C ASP A 142 -28.91 -1.96 15.96
N ASP A 143 -28.06 -3.00 15.97
CA ASP A 143 -26.62 -2.84 16.02
C ASP A 143 -26.07 -2.30 14.68
N TYR A 144 -26.65 -2.70 13.54
CA TYR A 144 -26.34 -2.12 12.24
C TYR A 144 -26.69 -0.63 12.16
N HIS A 145 -27.88 -0.23 12.63
CA HIS A 145 -28.28 1.18 12.67
C HIS A 145 -27.36 1.99 13.61
N SER A 146 -27.03 1.44 14.77
CA SER A 146 -26.09 2.03 15.72
C SER A 146 -24.69 2.20 15.11
N TRP A 147 -24.19 1.19 14.38
CA TRP A 147 -22.94 1.28 13.62
C TRP A 147 -22.99 2.39 12.56
N ARG A 148 -24.05 2.46 11.78
CA ARG A 148 -24.25 3.51 10.77
C ARG A 148 -24.31 4.91 11.38
N ALA A 149 -24.87 5.04 12.56
CA ALA A 149 -24.94 6.27 13.34
C ALA A 149 -23.63 6.59 14.11
N HIS A 150 -22.62 5.71 14.05
CA HIS A 150 -21.34 5.82 14.77
C HIS A 150 -21.49 5.79 16.29
N THR A 151 -22.49 5.10 16.81
CA THR A 151 -22.76 4.97 18.25
C THR A 151 -22.28 3.64 18.85
N GLY A 152 -21.58 2.81 18.08
CA GLY A 152 -20.79 1.68 18.59
C GLY A 152 -21.50 0.33 18.64
N GLY A 153 -22.62 0.14 17.91
CA GLY A 153 -23.34 -1.14 17.89
C GLY A 153 -22.50 -2.32 17.42
N GLU A 154 -21.53 -2.07 16.55
CA GLU A 154 -20.62 -3.08 16.03
C GLU A 154 -19.69 -3.71 17.05
N THR A 155 -19.44 -3.07 18.17
CA THR A 155 -18.46 -3.53 19.16
C THR A 155 -18.87 -4.83 19.86
N LYS A 156 -20.17 -5.11 19.97
CA LYS A 156 -20.72 -6.35 20.53
C LYS A 156 -20.37 -7.58 19.69
N HIS A 157 -20.07 -7.37 18.41
CA HIS A 157 -19.76 -8.42 17.43
C HIS A 157 -18.27 -8.60 17.21
N GLY A 158 -17.42 -8.12 18.13
CA GLY A 158 -15.98 -8.24 18.03
C GLY A 158 -15.36 -7.37 16.93
N VAL A 159 -16.11 -6.39 16.41
CA VAL A 159 -15.57 -5.46 15.41
C VAL A 159 -14.54 -4.55 16.06
N GLU A 160 -13.34 -4.49 15.48
CA GLU A 160 -12.26 -3.63 15.97
C GLU A 160 -12.67 -2.16 15.95
N SER A 161 -12.36 -1.40 16.99
CA SER A 161 -12.66 0.04 17.00
C SER A 161 -11.77 0.79 15.98
N ARG A 162 -12.32 1.86 15.36
CA ARG A 162 -11.56 2.70 14.43
C ARG A 162 -10.33 3.33 15.09
N ILE A 163 -10.44 3.67 16.38
CA ILE A 163 -9.33 4.25 17.15
C ILE A 163 -8.21 3.22 17.31
N HIS A 164 -8.55 1.97 17.60
CA HIS A 164 -7.55 0.90 17.73
C HIS A 164 -6.87 0.63 16.40
N THR A 165 -7.63 0.49 15.32
CA THR A 165 -7.09 0.33 13.95
C THR A 165 -6.13 1.47 13.58
N GLY A 166 -6.56 2.72 13.81
CA GLY A 166 -5.73 3.89 13.52
C GLY A 166 -4.46 3.95 14.38
N ARG A 167 -4.55 3.58 15.66
CA ARG A 167 -3.39 3.56 16.57
C ARG A 167 -2.35 2.54 16.13
N ARG A 168 -2.74 1.26 15.92
CA ARG A 168 -1.79 0.22 15.50
C ARG A 168 -1.13 0.52 14.15
N GLY A 169 -1.89 1.08 13.20
CA GLY A 169 -1.34 1.49 11.91
C GLY A 169 -0.35 2.67 12.03
N ALA A 170 -0.66 3.67 12.86
CA ALA A 170 0.24 4.78 13.11
C ALA A 170 1.50 4.36 13.89
N GLU A 171 1.39 3.40 14.79
CA GLU A 171 2.53 2.80 15.49
C GLU A 171 3.41 2.04 14.52
N ALA A 172 2.83 1.21 13.63
CA ALA A 172 3.58 0.50 12.59
C ALA A 172 4.39 1.48 11.71
N VAL A 173 3.75 2.52 11.19
CA VAL A 173 4.43 3.51 10.34
C VAL A 173 5.56 4.20 11.10
N ARG A 174 5.35 4.61 12.37
CA ARG A 174 6.40 5.24 13.17
C ARG A 174 7.60 4.33 13.41
N ASP A 175 7.35 3.05 13.73
CA ASP A 175 8.42 2.08 13.97
C ASP A 175 9.22 1.79 12.69
N ILE A 176 8.53 1.69 11.55
CA ILE A 176 9.17 1.52 10.23
C ILE A 176 10.02 2.75 9.89
N VAL A 177 9.48 3.95 10.10
CA VAL A 177 10.21 5.20 9.91
C VAL A 177 11.46 5.24 10.79
N ALA A 178 11.34 4.87 12.07
CA ALA A 178 12.47 4.86 13.00
C ALA A 178 13.52 3.81 12.61
N LYS A 179 13.08 2.60 12.20
CA LYS A 179 13.97 1.50 11.77
C LYS A 179 14.79 1.86 10.53
N HIS A 180 14.19 2.59 9.59
CA HIS A 180 14.79 2.90 8.31
C HIS A 180 15.25 4.36 8.18
N HIS A 181 15.42 5.04 9.33
CA HIS A 181 15.87 6.43 9.34
C HIS A 181 17.28 6.53 8.77
N ASP A 182 17.41 7.31 7.69
CA ASP A 182 18.67 7.67 7.06
C ASP A 182 18.61 9.15 6.70
N GLU A 183 19.51 9.94 7.30
CA GLU A 183 19.53 11.40 7.07
C GLU A 183 20.12 11.77 5.72
N THR A 184 20.87 10.85 5.12
CA THR A 184 21.65 11.12 3.90
C THR A 184 20.84 10.92 2.63
N MET A 185 19.71 10.18 2.70
CA MET A 185 18.97 9.77 1.52
C MET A 185 17.46 10.05 1.65
N PRO A 186 16.86 10.82 0.72
CA PRO A 186 15.41 10.97 0.66
C PRO A 186 14.77 9.60 0.44
N THR A 187 13.74 9.29 1.19
CA THR A 187 13.11 7.97 1.17
C THR A 187 11.61 8.09 1.07
N THR A 188 11.00 7.40 0.11
CA THR A 188 9.55 7.22 0.03
C THR A 188 9.16 5.89 0.67
N LEU A 189 8.23 5.94 1.62
CA LEU A 189 7.58 4.78 2.20
C LEU A 189 6.27 4.50 1.47
N LEU A 190 6.10 3.27 0.98
CA LEU A 190 4.89 2.80 0.30
C LEU A 190 4.19 1.73 1.13
N PRO A 191 3.30 2.09 2.06
CA PRO A 191 2.46 1.13 2.75
C PRO A 191 1.32 0.65 1.85
N VAL A 192 1.20 -0.68 1.71
CA VAL A 192 0.07 -1.31 1.01
C VAL A 192 -0.91 -1.87 2.04
N SER A 193 -2.08 -1.24 2.10
CA SER A 193 -3.09 -1.56 3.10
C SER A 193 -4.49 -1.19 2.59
N TYR A 194 -5.47 -1.19 3.49
CA TYR A 194 -6.82 -0.75 3.20
C TYR A 194 -7.06 0.72 3.66
N THR A 195 -7.99 1.40 2.97
CA THR A 195 -8.22 2.85 3.04
C THR A 195 -8.88 3.37 4.34
N HIS A 196 -9.14 2.56 5.35
CA HIS A 196 -9.73 3.03 6.60
C HIS A 196 -8.70 3.44 7.66
N LEU A 197 -7.42 3.51 7.31
CA LEU A 197 -6.46 4.31 8.04
C LEU A 197 -6.81 5.79 7.79
N THR A 198 -7.88 6.28 8.40
CA THR A 198 -8.04 7.71 8.59
C THR A 198 -6.94 8.12 9.56
N LEU A 199 -5.75 8.34 9.03
CA LEU A 199 -4.71 9.03 9.78
C LEU A 199 -5.28 10.40 10.17
N PRO A 200 -5.26 10.76 11.46
CA PRO A 200 -5.52 12.13 11.82
C PRO A 200 -4.52 12.97 11.02
N THR A 201 -5.02 13.98 10.32
CA THR A 201 -4.19 14.94 9.59
C THR A 201 -3.18 15.49 10.58
N ILE A 202 -1.94 15.03 10.50
CA ILE A 202 -0.84 15.63 11.25
C ILE A 202 -0.58 16.95 10.52
N ARG A 203 -1.06 18.04 11.11
CA ARG A 203 -0.66 19.40 10.72
C ARG A 203 0.64 19.77 11.41
#